data_af5eac0bcf428ef557eba68c8a8fd34c
#
_entry.id   af5eac0bcf428ef557eba68c8a8fd34c
#
_cell.length_a   1.000
_cell.length_b   1.000
_cell.length_c   1.000
_cell.angle_alpha   90.00
_cell.angle_beta   90.00
_cell.angle_gamma   90.00
#
_symmetry.space_group_name_H-M   'P 1'
#
loop_
_entity.id
_entity.type
_entity.pdbx_description
1 polymer ?
#
loop_
_entity_poly.entity_id
_entity_poly.type
_entity_poly.pdbx_seq_one_letter_code
_entity_poly.pdbx_strand_id
1 'polypeptide(L)'
;QVSVYPAKHFVTPKERLEAAISAIRGELKEQLDKFAYEGKLLEAQRLEQRTKYDLEMLREVGYCNGVENYARHLAGREEGTPPECLIDYFPKDWLLVVDESHVTCPQLHAMYNGDQARKKVLIDHGFRLPSAADNRPLKCEEFWEKSRQTLFILSLIHISEPTRP
;
A
#
# COMPACT_ATOMS: atom_id res chain seq x y z
N GLN A 1 -30.65 14.31 -5.77
CA GLN A 1 -30.11 13.43 -6.81
C GLN A 1 -28.66 13.12 -6.45
N VAL A 2 -28.29 11.87 -6.31
CA VAL A 2 -26.91 11.41 -6.01
C VAL A 2 -26.38 10.79 -7.30
N SER A 3 -25.21 11.27 -7.76
CA SER A 3 -24.55 10.71 -8.93
C SER A 3 -23.51 9.69 -8.45
N VAL A 4 -23.61 8.45 -8.96
CA VAL A 4 -22.65 7.39 -8.67
C VAL A 4 -21.76 7.24 -9.92
N TYR A 5 -20.45 7.43 -9.72
CA TYR A 5 -19.46 7.31 -10.79
C TYR A 5 -18.72 5.97 -10.69
N PRO A 6 -18.23 5.43 -11.82
CA PRO A 6 -17.35 4.26 -11.78
C PRO A 6 -16.11 4.55 -10.94
N ALA A 7 -15.73 3.59 -10.09
CA ALA A 7 -14.49 3.70 -9.32
C ALA A 7 -13.27 3.67 -10.25
N LYS A 8 -12.52 4.75 -10.29
CA LYS A 8 -11.18 4.79 -10.88
C LYS A 8 -10.18 5.11 -9.80
N HIS A 9 -9.19 4.24 -9.63
CA HIS A 9 -8.08 4.49 -8.73
C HIS A 9 -7.07 5.42 -9.38
N PHE A 10 -6.48 6.32 -8.57
CA PHE A 10 -5.38 7.21 -8.98
C PHE A 10 -5.73 8.14 -10.16
N VAL A 11 -6.93 8.74 -10.16
CA VAL A 11 -7.25 9.84 -11.06
C VAL A 11 -6.47 11.07 -10.64
N THR A 12 -5.38 11.33 -11.36
CA THR A 12 -4.44 12.41 -11.03
C THR A 12 -4.57 13.53 -12.06
N PRO A 13 -4.67 14.83 -11.67
CA PRO A 13 -4.60 15.94 -12.58
C PRO A 13 -3.31 15.91 -13.42
N LYS A 14 -3.39 16.37 -14.66
CA LYS A 14 -2.30 16.25 -15.65
C LYS A 14 -0.98 16.87 -15.17
N GLU A 15 -1.04 18.00 -14.51
CA GLU A 15 0.13 18.69 -13.94
C GLU A 15 0.80 17.86 -12.83
N ARG A 16 0.02 17.26 -11.96
CA ARG A 16 0.52 16.39 -10.88
C ARG A 16 1.06 15.07 -11.45
N LEU A 17 0.48 14.56 -12.53
CA LEU A 17 0.95 13.35 -13.20
C LEU A 17 2.36 13.55 -13.77
N GLU A 18 2.65 14.68 -14.43
CA GLU A 18 3.99 14.96 -14.97
C GLU A 18 5.03 15.12 -13.84
N ALA A 19 4.65 15.74 -12.73
CA ALA A 19 5.52 15.81 -11.55
C ALA A 19 5.82 14.43 -10.98
N ALA A 20 4.80 13.57 -10.88
CA ALA A 20 4.95 12.19 -10.43
C ALA A 20 5.86 11.37 -11.37
N ILE A 21 5.67 11.49 -12.70
CA ILE A 21 6.51 10.84 -13.70
C ILE A 21 7.98 11.28 -13.55
N SER A 22 8.23 12.57 -13.32
CA SER A 22 9.58 13.08 -13.09
C SER A 22 10.21 12.49 -11.82
N ALA A 23 9.45 12.42 -10.72
CA ALA A 23 9.91 11.82 -9.46
C ALA A 23 10.20 10.32 -9.60
N ILE A 24 9.33 9.57 -10.29
CA ILE A 24 9.55 8.14 -10.58
C ILE A 24 10.80 7.91 -11.41
N ARG A 25 11.09 8.78 -12.40
CA ARG A 25 12.33 8.70 -13.19
C ARG A 25 13.58 8.97 -12.35
N GLY A 26 13.50 9.90 -11.41
CA GLY A 26 14.57 10.15 -10.45
C GLY A 26 14.89 8.92 -9.61
N GLU A 27 13.86 8.35 -8.97
CA GLU A 27 13.97 7.14 -8.16
C GLU A 27 14.48 5.94 -8.98
N LEU A 28 13.98 5.78 -10.22
CA LEU A 28 14.47 4.74 -11.12
C LEU A 28 15.98 4.87 -11.35
N LYS A 29 16.46 6.06 -11.65
CA LYS A 29 17.88 6.30 -11.89
C LYS A 29 18.72 5.91 -10.66
N GLU A 30 18.34 6.38 -9.49
CA GLU A 30 19.03 6.04 -8.24
C GLU A 30 19.08 4.52 -7.99
N GLN A 31 17.98 3.83 -8.24
CA GLN A 31 17.92 2.38 -8.06
C GLN A 31 18.73 1.61 -9.10
N LEU A 32 18.78 2.09 -10.35
CA LEU A 32 19.64 1.52 -11.39
C LEU A 32 21.13 1.69 -11.07
N ASP A 33 21.53 2.87 -10.61
CA ASP A 33 22.90 3.15 -10.18
C ASP A 33 23.31 2.21 -9.02
N LYS A 34 22.40 1.99 -8.06
CA LYS A 34 22.59 1.04 -6.96
C LYS A 34 22.78 -0.39 -7.48
N PHE A 35 21.90 -0.88 -8.36
CA PHE A 35 22.00 -2.21 -8.93
C PHE A 35 23.28 -2.41 -9.76
N ALA A 36 23.69 -1.38 -10.51
CA ALA A 36 24.94 -1.40 -11.23
C ALA A 36 26.15 -1.54 -10.29
N TYR A 37 26.16 -0.79 -9.19
CA TYR A 37 27.19 -0.90 -8.16
C TYR A 37 27.24 -2.30 -7.50
N GLU A 38 26.06 -2.91 -7.27
CA GLU A 38 25.91 -4.26 -6.70
C GLU A 38 26.16 -5.38 -7.72
N GLY A 39 26.39 -5.06 -9.00
CA GLY A 39 26.56 -6.06 -10.07
C GLY A 39 25.29 -6.76 -10.51
N LYS A 40 24.12 -6.27 -10.11
CA LYS A 40 22.79 -6.84 -10.41
C LYS A 40 22.24 -6.32 -11.75
N LEU A 41 22.90 -6.67 -12.84
CA LEU A 41 22.58 -6.14 -14.18
C LEU A 41 21.23 -6.61 -14.71
N LEU A 42 20.84 -7.85 -14.39
CA LEU A 42 19.56 -8.42 -14.83
C LEU A 42 18.37 -7.74 -14.12
N GLU A 43 18.52 -7.49 -12.83
CA GLU A 43 17.54 -6.76 -12.02
C GLU A 43 17.39 -5.32 -12.51
N ALA A 44 18.49 -4.67 -12.80
CA ALA A 44 18.52 -3.32 -13.37
C ALA A 44 17.76 -3.26 -14.71
N GLN A 45 18.08 -4.15 -15.64
CA GLN A 45 17.44 -4.20 -16.95
C GLN A 45 15.93 -4.44 -16.84
N ARG A 46 15.53 -5.38 -15.99
CA ARG A 46 14.11 -5.70 -15.73
C ARG A 46 13.35 -4.50 -15.19
N LEU A 47 13.90 -3.86 -14.17
CA LEU A 47 13.29 -2.69 -13.54
C LEU A 47 13.16 -1.53 -14.53
N GLU A 48 14.22 -1.26 -15.28
CA GLU A 48 14.26 -0.18 -16.27
C GLU A 48 13.20 -0.39 -17.35
N GLN A 49 13.16 -1.57 -17.96
CA GLN A 49 12.22 -1.88 -19.03
C GLN A 49 10.77 -1.77 -18.54
N ARG A 50 10.48 -2.33 -17.37
CA ARG A 50 9.15 -2.31 -16.77
C ARG A 50 8.72 -0.88 -16.44
N THR A 51 9.56 -0.14 -15.74
CA THR A 51 9.20 1.21 -15.30
C THR A 51 9.04 2.16 -16.48
N LYS A 52 9.89 2.09 -17.50
CA LYS A 52 9.74 2.91 -18.72
C LYS A 52 8.42 2.64 -19.42
N TYR A 53 8.04 1.38 -19.58
CA TYR A 53 6.76 1.01 -20.17
C TYR A 53 5.58 1.53 -19.34
N ASP A 54 5.61 1.35 -18.02
CA ASP A 54 4.55 1.83 -17.13
C ASP A 54 4.42 3.36 -17.18
N LEU A 55 5.53 4.10 -17.30
CA LEU A 55 5.51 5.58 -17.44
C LEU A 55 4.93 6.04 -18.77
N GLU A 56 5.19 5.34 -19.87
CA GLU A 56 4.55 5.61 -21.17
C GLU A 56 3.04 5.38 -21.08
N MET A 57 2.60 4.27 -20.49
CA MET A 57 1.19 3.99 -20.29
C MET A 57 0.50 5.05 -19.41
N LEU A 58 1.17 5.48 -18.33
CA LEU A 58 0.64 6.56 -17.48
C LEU A 58 0.49 7.87 -18.23
N ARG A 59 1.43 8.21 -19.13
CA ARG A 59 1.39 9.45 -19.93
C ARG A 59 0.32 9.41 -21.01
N GLU A 60 0.23 8.31 -21.77
CA GLU A 60 -0.64 8.22 -22.96
C GLU A 60 -2.08 7.83 -22.57
N VAL A 61 -2.25 6.92 -21.63
CA VAL A 61 -3.54 6.35 -21.26
C VAL A 61 -4.04 6.88 -19.89
N GLY A 62 -3.15 7.43 -19.08
CA GLY A 62 -3.44 7.83 -17.70
C GLY A 62 -3.55 6.68 -16.72
N TYR A 63 -3.16 5.48 -17.11
CA TYR A 63 -3.22 4.27 -16.29
C TYR A 63 -2.16 3.25 -16.73
N CYS A 64 -1.63 2.47 -15.77
CA CYS A 64 -0.81 1.30 -16.06
C CYS A 64 -1.18 0.14 -15.12
N ASN A 65 -0.84 -1.09 -15.52
CA ASN A 65 -1.02 -2.25 -14.66
C ASN A 65 -0.08 -2.19 -13.46
N GLY A 66 -0.65 -2.25 -12.24
CA GLY A 66 0.12 -2.10 -11.02
C GLY A 66 0.39 -0.64 -10.65
N VAL A 67 -0.48 0.28 -11.07
CA VAL A 67 -0.40 1.73 -10.77
C VAL A 67 -0.26 2.01 -9.27
N GLU A 68 -0.77 1.13 -8.43
CA GLU A 68 -0.65 1.19 -6.98
C GLU A 68 0.81 1.17 -6.49
N ASN A 69 1.75 0.63 -7.27
CA ASN A 69 3.17 0.63 -6.93
C ASN A 69 3.80 2.02 -7.04
N TYR A 70 3.15 2.94 -7.74
CA TYR A 70 3.55 4.33 -7.90
C TYR A 70 2.69 5.29 -7.06
N ALA A 71 1.84 4.75 -6.17
CA ALA A 71 0.87 5.50 -5.38
C ALA A 71 1.47 6.63 -4.56
N ARG A 72 2.68 6.45 -4.01
CA ARG A 72 3.40 7.49 -3.27
C ARG A 72 3.62 8.74 -4.13
N HIS A 73 4.16 8.56 -5.32
CA HIS A 73 4.45 9.66 -6.25
C HIS A 73 3.18 10.29 -6.82
N LEU A 74 2.19 9.46 -7.21
CA LEU A 74 0.93 9.94 -7.77
C LEU A 74 0.11 10.75 -6.75
N ALA A 75 0.17 10.39 -5.48
CA ALA A 75 -0.47 11.12 -4.40
C ALA A 75 0.39 12.29 -3.85
N GLY A 76 1.67 12.39 -4.22
CA GLY A 76 2.60 13.40 -3.72
C GLY A 76 2.91 13.22 -2.22
N ARG A 77 2.93 11.98 -1.73
CA ARG A 77 3.18 11.67 -0.32
C ARG A 77 4.67 11.60 -0.02
N GLU A 78 5.01 11.92 1.22
CA GLU A 78 6.37 11.76 1.74
C GLU A 78 6.72 10.28 1.91
N GLU A 79 8.01 9.98 1.89
CA GLU A 79 8.54 8.63 2.09
C GLU A 79 8.14 8.06 3.46
N GLY A 80 7.75 6.79 3.48
CA GLY A 80 7.35 6.09 4.70
C GLY A 80 5.91 6.34 5.15
N THR A 81 5.20 7.32 4.56
CA THR A 81 3.82 7.59 4.93
C THR A 81 2.86 6.53 4.38
N PRO A 82 1.86 6.06 5.17
CA PRO A 82 0.87 5.11 4.70
C PRO A 82 -0.07 5.76 3.66
N PRO A 83 -0.72 4.96 2.79
CA PRO A 83 -1.80 5.45 1.95
C PRO A 83 -3.02 5.83 2.78
N GLU A 84 -3.87 6.68 2.22
CA GLU A 84 -5.18 6.96 2.78
C GLU A 84 -6.02 5.68 2.80
N CYS A 85 -6.70 5.45 3.91
CA CYS A 85 -7.55 4.28 4.15
C CYS A 85 -9.01 4.71 4.26
N LEU A 86 -9.94 3.76 4.14
CA LEU A 86 -11.37 4.02 4.27
C LEU A 86 -11.73 4.75 5.58
N ILE A 87 -11.04 4.41 6.67
CA ILE A 87 -11.26 5.04 7.98
C ILE A 87 -10.89 6.53 8.02
N ASP A 88 -10.07 7.02 7.11
CA ASP A 88 -9.70 8.45 7.02
C ASP A 88 -10.85 9.31 6.50
N TYR A 89 -11.85 8.70 5.87
CA TYR A 89 -13.06 9.37 5.35
C TYR A 89 -14.23 9.38 6.33
N PHE A 90 -14.08 8.75 7.50
CA PHE A 90 -15.13 8.74 8.51
C PHE A 90 -15.16 10.05 9.30
N PRO A 91 -16.33 10.46 9.83
CA PRO A 91 -16.42 11.59 10.73
C PRO A 91 -15.60 11.34 12.00
N LYS A 92 -15.27 12.42 12.75
CA LYS A 92 -14.41 12.28 13.95
C LYS A 92 -15.00 11.38 15.03
N ASP A 93 -16.33 11.32 15.13
CA ASP A 93 -17.06 10.51 16.11
C ASP A 93 -17.64 9.28 15.41
N TRP A 94 -16.86 8.23 15.35
CA TRP A 94 -17.27 6.93 14.82
C TRP A 94 -16.89 5.81 15.77
N LEU A 95 -17.68 4.75 15.74
CA LEU A 95 -17.45 3.53 16.51
C LEU A 95 -16.94 2.43 15.58
N LEU A 96 -15.77 1.89 15.91
CA LEU A 96 -15.26 0.68 15.26
C LEU A 96 -15.84 -0.55 15.96
N VAL A 97 -16.49 -1.42 15.21
CA VAL A 97 -16.91 -2.73 15.70
C VAL A 97 -16.01 -3.78 15.04
N VAL A 98 -15.22 -4.47 15.85
CA VAL A 98 -14.32 -5.54 15.40
C VAL A 98 -14.99 -6.88 15.69
N ASP A 99 -15.54 -7.48 14.64
CA ASP A 99 -16.11 -8.81 14.73
C ASP A 99 -15.02 -9.88 14.67
N GLU A 100 -15.29 -11.03 15.31
CA GLU A 100 -14.32 -12.14 15.43
C GLU A 100 -12.92 -11.64 15.85
N SER A 101 -12.89 -10.80 16.88
CA SER A 101 -11.68 -10.06 17.28
C SER A 101 -10.48 -10.97 17.59
N HIS A 102 -10.73 -12.23 18.02
CA HIS A 102 -9.69 -13.23 18.24
C HIS A 102 -8.94 -13.64 16.97
N VAL A 103 -9.54 -13.47 15.79
CA VAL A 103 -8.91 -13.71 14.48
C VAL A 103 -8.45 -12.39 13.86
N THR A 104 -9.29 -11.36 13.91
CA THR A 104 -9.04 -10.06 13.27
C THR A 104 -7.83 -9.35 13.86
N CYS A 105 -7.67 -9.32 15.19
CA CYS A 105 -6.54 -8.62 15.82
C CYS A 105 -5.17 -9.22 15.50
N PRO A 106 -4.97 -10.56 15.54
CA PRO A 106 -3.73 -11.16 15.05
C PRO A 106 -3.45 -10.90 13.58
N GLN A 107 -4.46 -10.85 12.71
CA GLN A 107 -4.29 -10.50 11.30
C GLN A 107 -3.80 -9.07 11.13
N LEU A 108 -4.37 -8.10 11.85
CA LEU A 108 -3.90 -6.70 11.82
C LEU A 108 -2.41 -6.58 12.19
N HIS A 109 -1.95 -7.34 13.18
CA HIS A 109 -0.53 -7.37 13.55
C HIS A 109 0.36 -7.97 12.44
N ALA A 110 -0.11 -9.00 11.76
CA ALA A 110 0.68 -9.71 10.76
C ALA A 110 0.74 -9.02 9.40
N MET A 111 -0.30 -8.24 9.02
CA MET A 111 -0.50 -7.69 7.68
C MET A 111 0.68 -6.82 7.23
N TYR A 112 1.13 -5.90 8.05
CA TYR A 112 2.22 -4.99 7.71
C TYR A 112 3.52 -5.73 7.43
N ASN A 113 3.94 -6.61 8.33
CA ASN A 113 5.20 -7.34 8.22
C ASN A 113 5.20 -8.30 7.03
N GLY A 114 4.07 -8.97 6.77
CA GLY A 114 3.90 -9.85 5.62
C GLY A 114 3.99 -9.10 4.29
N ASP A 115 3.34 -7.94 4.18
CA ASP A 115 3.40 -7.10 2.98
C ASP A 115 4.81 -6.56 2.74
N GLN A 116 5.47 -6.05 3.78
CA GLN A 116 6.83 -5.53 3.68
C GLN A 116 7.84 -6.60 3.28
N ALA A 117 7.76 -7.80 3.87
CA ALA A 117 8.64 -8.91 3.50
C ALA A 117 8.50 -9.28 2.01
N ARG A 118 7.26 -9.38 1.52
CA ARG A 118 6.98 -9.64 0.10
C ARG A 118 7.52 -8.54 -0.80
N LYS A 119 7.28 -7.27 -0.47
CA LYS A 119 7.72 -6.14 -1.28
C LYS A 119 9.22 -5.99 -1.31
N LYS A 120 9.89 -6.23 -0.19
CA LYS A 120 11.35 -6.25 -0.13
C LYS A 120 11.93 -7.21 -1.16
N VAL A 121 11.44 -8.44 -1.23
CA VAL A 121 11.89 -9.42 -2.23
C VAL A 121 11.66 -8.90 -3.65
N LEU A 122 10.51 -8.29 -3.94
CA LEU A 122 10.22 -7.74 -5.27
C LEU A 122 11.13 -6.57 -5.65
N ILE A 123 11.48 -5.71 -4.70
CA ILE A 123 12.41 -4.59 -4.89
C ILE A 123 13.83 -5.10 -5.09
N ASP A 124 14.31 -6.02 -4.23
CA ASP A 124 15.66 -6.55 -4.28
C ASP A 124 15.97 -7.32 -5.58
N HIS A 125 14.92 -7.83 -6.24
CA HIS A 125 15.03 -8.55 -7.53
C HIS A 125 14.60 -7.71 -8.75
N GLY A 126 14.45 -6.40 -8.61
CA GLY A 126 14.17 -5.47 -9.72
C GLY A 126 12.76 -5.59 -10.32
N PHE A 127 11.78 -6.08 -9.56
CA PHE A 127 10.38 -6.12 -10.00
C PHE A 127 9.59 -4.86 -9.64
N ARG A 128 10.04 -4.10 -8.64
CA ARG A 128 9.39 -2.88 -8.15
C ARG A 128 10.43 -1.84 -7.73
N LEU A 129 10.02 -0.56 -7.81
CA LEU A 129 10.77 0.54 -7.20
C LEU A 129 10.65 0.52 -5.67
N PRO A 130 11.60 1.08 -4.93
CA PRO A 130 11.55 1.19 -3.48
C PRO A 130 10.25 1.84 -2.96
N SER A 131 9.74 2.87 -3.65
CA SER A 131 8.48 3.56 -3.30
C SER A 131 7.24 2.66 -3.26
N ALA A 132 7.28 1.49 -3.91
CA ALA A 132 6.21 0.51 -3.82
C ALA A 132 5.99 -0.02 -2.40
N ALA A 133 7.02 0.04 -1.54
CA ALA A 133 6.92 -0.33 -0.13
C ALA A 133 5.97 0.58 0.66
N ASP A 134 5.79 1.83 0.23
CA ASP A 134 4.92 2.81 0.89
C ASP A 134 3.44 2.64 0.57
N ASN A 135 3.09 1.84 -0.43
CA ASN A 135 1.70 1.41 -0.64
C ASN A 135 1.42 0.16 0.22
N ARG A 136 1.26 0.34 1.49
CA ARG A 136 1.23 -0.67 2.53
C ARG A 136 -0.02 -0.60 3.40
N PRO A 137 -0.43 -1.70 4.02
CA PRO A 137 -1.42 -1.62 5.09
C PRO A 137 -0.88 -0.75 6.24
N LEU A 138 -1.79 -0.22 7.04
CA LEU A 138 -1.44 0.45 8.28
C LEU A 138 -0.68 -0.51 9.19
N LYS A 139 0.25 0.02 9.96
CA LYS A 139 0.77 -0.70 11.12
C LYS A 139 -0.35 -0.86 12.15
N CYS A 140 -0.25 -1.86 12.99
CA CYS A 140 -1.26 -2.10 14.02
C CYS A 140 -1.48 -0.87 14.92
N GLU A 141 -0.38 -0.21 15.31
CA GLU A 141 -0.41 1.01 16.11
C GLU A 141 -1.12 2.15 15.39
N GLU A 142 -0.76 2.38 14.10
CA GLU A 142 -1.40 3.42 13.25
C GLU A 142 -2.91 3.18 13.10
N PHE A 143 -3.33 1.92 13.02
CA PHE A 143 -4.74 1.56 12.94
C PHE A 143 -5.49 1.90 14.24
N TRP A 144 -4.91 1.56 15.40
CA TRP A 144 -5.53 1.84 16.69
C TRP A 144 -5.53 3.34 17.04
N GLU A 145 -4.53 4.10 16.62
CA GLU A 145 -4.50 5.56 16.78
C GLU A 145 -5.65 6.24 16.01
N LYS A 146 -6.04 5.70 14.85
CA LYS A 146 -7.19 6.19 14.08
C LYS A 146 -8.53 5.78 14.68
N SER A 147 -8.57 4.72 15.50
CA SER A 147 -9.79 4.10 16.05
C SER A 147 -9.98 4.52 17.51
N ARG A 148 -10.68 5.63 17.74
CA ARG A 148 -10.85 6.20 19.10
C ARG A 148 -11.75 5.39 20.00
N GLN A 149 -12.81 4.80 19.45
CA GLN A 149 -13.80 3.99 20.18
C GLN A 149 -13.92 2.64 19.48
N THR A 150 -13.66 1.57 20.19
CA THR A 150 -13.66 0.24 19.62
C THR A 150 -14.46 -0.73 20.49
N LEU A 151 -15.33 -1.49 19.85
CA LEU A 151 -16.07 -2.60 20.43
C LEU A 151 -15.56 -3.90 19.81
N PHE A 152 -15.14 -4.83 20.67
CA PHE A 152 -14.71 -6.17 20.26
C PHE A 152 -15.84 -7.17 20.46
N ILE A 153 -16.13 -7.95 19.43
CA ILE A 153 -17.16 -8.99 19.43
C ILE A 153 -16.51 -10.34 19.18
N LEU A 154 -17.00 -11.36 19.88
CA LEU A 154 -16.61 -12.76 19.74
C LEU A 154 -17.88 -13.58 19.55
N SER A 155 -17.94 -14.38 18.49
CA SER A 155 -19.06 -15.29 18.24
C SER A 155 -18.89 -16.64 18.97
N LEU A 156 -17.67 -16.98 19.42
CA LEU A 156 -17.39 -18.24 20.09
C LEU A 156 -17.46 -18.07 21.62
N ILE A 157 -18.54 -18.60 22.20
CA ILE A 157 -18.60 -18.91 23.64
C ILE A 157 -18.05 -20.32 23.79
N HIS A 158 -16.79 -20.47 24.19
CA HIS A 158 -16.28 -21.76 24.63
C HIS A 158 -16.76 -22.01 26.07
N ILE A 159 -17.93 -22.60 26.19
CA ILE A 159 -18.39 -23.14 27.47
C ILE A 159 -17.66 -24.46 27.64
N SER A 160 -16.54 -24.46 28.35
CA SER A 160 -16.00 -25.69 28.89
C SER A 160 -16.95 -26.12 30.01
N GLU A 161 -17.75 -27.14 29.74
CA GLU A 161 -18.46 -27.84 30.84
C GLU A 161 -17.41 -28.31 31.83
N PRO A 162 -17.56 -28.00 33.14
CA PRO A 162 -16.69 -28.59 34.12
C PRO A 162 -16.90 -30.08 34.08
N THR A 163 -15.86 -30.83 33.71
CA THR A 163 -15.82 -32.27 33.86
C THR A 163 -16.08 -32.58 35.33
N ARG A 164 -17.26 -33.08 35.64
CA ARG A 164 -17.55 -33.58 36.98
C ARG A 164 -16.60 -34.75 37.27
N PRO A 165 -16.02 -34.79 38.49
CA PRO A 165 -15.17 -35.92 38.91
C PRO A 165 -15.93 -37.22 39.01
#